data_0311737ec559844b2e8921bc34278b5f
#
_entry.id   0311737ec559844b2e8921bc34278b5f
#
_cell.length_a   1.000
_cell.length_b   1.000
_cell.length_c   1.000
_cell.angle_alpha   90.00
_cell.angle_beta   90.00
_cell.angle_gamma   90.00
#
_symmetry.space_group_name_H-M   'P 1'
#
loop_
_entity.id
_entity.type
_entity.pdbx_description
1 polymer ?
#
loop_
_entity_poly.entity_id
_entity_poly.type
_entity_poly.pdbx_seq_one_letter_code
_entity_poly.pdbx_strand_id
1 'polypeptide(L)'
;MTVIELLKAAAVLTVVFSLLTALDLPQHLIELFSHFRLQYFVVSVLLFLVFALLQQYAYAGALLLTVLLNGMFIISWYLPLDGEGGGPETLKLLHANVLSSNDKHQRLIDLVAAEDPDMIFLQEVTDDWVSGLRPLQTDYPYFYTEARSGNFGIAVYSKIRLDSVSHVDSPPLAYPTITATATIGKQNLTLISSHPTIPLGRRLYSARNQQLDGVLELVEAADWPVVLLGDFNATVWDPQFKKFVSSSGLSNARQGFGLLATWPTYLPFAMIPIDHILVSEGLGVTNVKTGRSIGSDHLPLIVTLSL
;
A
#
# COMPACT_ATOMS: atom_id res chain seq x y z
N MET A 1 0.14 -17.80 -36.65
CA MET A 1 -0.97 -17.29 -35.85
C MET A 1 -1.36 -15.93 -36.40
N THR A 2 -2.60 -15.72 -36.75
CA THR A 2 -3.08 -14.44 -37.26
C THR A 2 -3.25 -13.43 -36.12
N VAL A 3 -3.31 -12.12 -36.43
CA VAL A 3 -3.55 -11.08 -35.41
C VAL A 3 -4.85 -11.34 -34.66
N ILE A 4 -5.90 -11.78 -35.36
CA ILE A 4 -7.20 -12.08 -34.74
C ILE A 4 -7.13 -13.26 -33.77
N GLU A 5 -6.31 -14.28 -34.05
CA GLU A 5 -6.10 -15.41 -33.13
C GLU A 5 -5.35 -14.97 -31.88
N LEU A 6 -4.39 -14.05 -31.99
CA LEU A 6 -3.69 -13.46 -30.85
C LEU A 6 -4.66 -12.64 -29.96
N LEU A 7 -5.51 -11.82 -30.58
CA LEU A 7 -6.51 -11.05 -29.85
C LEU A 7 -7.52 -11.96 -29.14
N LYS A 8 -7.96 -13.06 -29.79
CA LYS A 8 -8.85 -14.04 -29.17
C LYS A 8 -8.19 -14.74 -27.97
N ALA A 9 -6.92 -15.11 -28.10
CA ALA A 9 -6.15 -15.70 -26.98
C ALA A 9 -6.04 -14.71 -25.83
N ALA A 10 -5.70 -13.44 -26.09
CA ALA A 10 -5.65 -12.38 -25.09
C ALA A 10 -7.00 -12.17 -24.39
N ALA A 11 -8.11 -12.17 -25.15
CA ALA A 11 -9.46 -12.07 -24.59
C ALA A 11 -9.77 -13.24 -23.64
N VAL A 12 -9.48 -14.47 -24.05
CA VAL A 12 -9.71 -15.65 -23.21
C VAL A 12 -8.87 -15.58 -21.93
N LEU A 13 -7.58 -15.23 -22.03
CA LEU A 13 -6.70 -15.08 -20.84
C LEU A 13 -7.22 -13.99 -19.91
N THR A 14 -7.62 -12.84 -20.43
CA THR A 14 -8.16 -11.74 -19.62
C THR A 14 -9.43 -12.17 -18.89
N VAL A 15 -10.35 -12.86 -19.56
CA VAL A 15 -11.57 -13.40 -18.93
C VAL A 15 -11.22 -14.41 -17.85
N VAL A 16 -10.34 -15.37 -18.15
CA VAL A 16 -9.94 -16.43 -17.20
C VAL A 16 -9.29 -15.82 -15.96
N PHE A 17 -8.30 -14.94 -16.10
CA PHE A 17 -7.64 -14.33 -14.96
C PHE A 17 -8.58 -13.42 -14.15
N SER A 18 -9.46 -12.65 -14.81
CA SER A 18 -10.46 -11.85 -14.11
C SER A 18 -11.39 -12.70 -13.23
N LEU A 19 -11.84 -13.86 -13.75
CA LEU A 19 -12.71 -14.77 -13.02
C LEU A 19 -11.96 -15.50 -11.90
N LEU A 20 -10.77 -16.04 -12.16
CA LEU A 20 -9.98 -16.74 -11.17
C LEU A 20 -9.65 -15.86 -9.97
N THR A 21 -9.27 -14.60 -10.22
CA THR A 21 -8.93 -13.65 -9.16
C THR A 21 -10.14 -13.11 -8.41
N ALA A 22 -11.36 -13.26 -8.95
CA ALA A 22 -12.60 -12.92 -8.26
C ALA A 22 -13.03 -13.98 -7.21
N LEU A 23 -12.44 -15.18 -7.28
CA LEU A 23 -12.78 -16.28 -6.36
C LEU A 23 -12.07 -16.18 -5.00
N ASP A 24 -11.18 -15.19 -4.82
CA ASP A 24 -10.43 -14.96 -3.57
C ASP A 24 -9.74 -16.22 -3.00
N LEU A 25 -9.24 -17.07 -3.90
CA LEU A 25 -8.58 -18.30 -3.51
C LEU A 25 -7.21 -18.01 -2.90
N PRO A 26 -6.91 -18.47 -1.67
CA PRO A 26 -5.65 -18.20 -0.97
C PRO A 26 -4.54 -19.10 -1.51
N GLN A 27 -4.28 -19.04 -2.79
CA GLN A 27 -3.25 -19.80 -3.48
C GLN A 27 -2.23 -18.85 -4.07
N HIS A 28 -0.97 -19.05 -3.72
CA HIS A 28 0.18 -18.25 -4.10
C HIS A 28 0.18 -17.75 -5.56
N LEU A 29 -0.09 -18.63 -6.55
CA LEU A 29 -0.10 -18.21 -7.95
C LEU A 29 -1.33 -17.36 -8.32
N ILE A 30 -2.50 -17.70 -7.79
CA ILE A 30 -3.75 -16.96 -8.08
C ILE A 30 -3.66 -15.58 -7.46
N GLU A 31 -3.10 -15.47 -6.25
CA GLU A 31 -2.90 -14.21 -5.56
C GLU A 31 -2.04 -13.23 -6.38
N LEU A 32 -0.91 -13.70 -6.94
CA LEU A 32 -0.06 -12.85 -7.79
C LEU A 32 -0.82 -12.20 -8.96
N PHE A 33 -1.80 -12.90 -9.52
CA PHE A 33 -2.64 -12.34 -10.58
C PHE A 33 -3.73 -11.39 -10.06
N SER A 34 -4.10 -11.46 -8.79
CA SER A 34 -5.14 -10.58 -8.21
C SER A 34 -4.71 -9.11 -8.17
N HIS A 35 -3.42 -8.83 -8.19
CA HIS A 35 -2.87 -7.48 -8.15
C HIS A 35 -3.21 -6.64 -9.39
N PHE A 36 -3.55 -7.25 -10.52
CA PHE A 36 -3.66 -6.60 -11.84
C PHE A 36 -5.10 -6.30 -12.28
N ARG A 37 -6.05 -6.11 -11.34
CA ARG A 37 -7.47 -5.85 -11.68
C ARG A 37 -7.68 -4.60 -12.53
N LEU A 38 -6.92 -3.52 -12.27
CA LEU A 38 -6.97 -2.31 -13.09
C LEU A 38 -6.54 -2.61 -14.54
N GLN A 39 -5.47 -3.38 -14.70
CA GLN A 39 -4.96 -3.78 -16.01
C GLN A 39 -5.96 -4.68 -16.74
N TYR A 40 -6.58 -5.64 -16.04
CA TYR A 40 -7.64 -6.46 -16.63
C TYR A 40 -8.84 -5.62 -17.06
N PHE A 41 -9.24 -4.63 -16.26
CA PHE A 41 -10.31 -3.71 -16.62
C PHE A 41 -9.97 -2.97 -17.92
N VAL A 42 -8.81 -2.34 -18.00
CA VAL A 42 -8.37 -1.56 -19.18
C VAL A 42 -8.28 -2.46 -20.42
N VAL A 43 -7.63 -3.62 -20.30
CA VAL A 43 -7.50 -4.58 -21.40
C VAL A 43 -8.88 -5.10 -21.85
N SER A 44 -9.79 -5.38 -20.92
CA SER A 44 -11.15 -5.80 -21.24
C SER A 44 -11.91 -4.73 -21.99
N VAL A 45 -11.81 -3.46 -21.62
CA VAL A 45 -12.43 -2.34 -22.33
C VAL A 45 -11.91 -2.25 -23.77
N LEU A 46 -10.59 -2.26 -23.94
CA LEU A 46 -9.96 -2.15 -25.27
C LEU A 46 -10.35 -3.33 -26.18
N LEU A 47 -10.26 -4.56 -25.67
CA LEU A 47 -10.63 -5.76 -26.44
C LEU A 47 -12.14 -5.83 -26.71
N PHE A 48 -12.99 -5.40 -25.76
CA PHE A 48 -14.42 -5.28 -25.97
C PHE A 48 -14.74 -4.39 -27.17
N LEU A 49 -14.14 -3.19 -27.24
CA LEU A 49 -14.35 -2.27 -28.36
C LEU A 49 -13.90 -2.90 -29.70
N VAL A 50 -12.74 -3.55 -29.72
CA VAL A 50 -12.23 -4.24 -30.92
C VAL A 50 -13.19 -5.33 -31.38
N PHE A 51 -13.61 -6.24 -30.49
CA PHE A 51 -14.51 -7.35 -30.88
C PHE A 51 -15.92 -6.91 -31.19
N ALA A 52 -16.41 -5.83 -30.57
CA ALA A 52 -17.69 -5.21 -30.96
C ALA A 52 -17.66 -4.66 -32.39
N LEU A 53 -16.58 -3.93 -32.76
CA LEU A 53 -16.36 -3.42 -34.11
C LEU A 53 -16.22 -4.55 -35.16
N LEU A 54 -15.54 -5.63 -34.79
CA LEU A 54 -15.40 -6.82 -35.62
C LEU A 54 -16.66 -7.72 -35.65
N GLN A 55 -17.74 -7.33 -34.97
CA GLN A 55 -19.00 -8.09 -34.85
C GLN A 55 -18.82 -9.49 -34.24
N GLN A 56 -17.77 -9.69 -33.44
CA GLN A 56 -17.49 -10.94 -32.73
C GLN A 56 -18.21 -10.93 -31.36
N TYR A 57 -19.54 -10.98 -31.38
CA TYR A 57 -20.41 -10.69 -30.23
C TYR A 57 -20.19 -11.62 -29.02
N ALA A 58 -19.79 -12.88 -29.26
CA ALA A 58 -19.48 -13.82 -28.16
C ALA A 58 -18.28 -13.34 -27.33
N TYR A 59 -17.19 -12.89 -27.97
CA TYR A 59 -16.02 -12.32 -27.29
C TYR A 59 -16.37 -10.98 -26.67
N ALA A 60 -17.08 -10.11 -27.37
CA ALA A 60 -17.50 -8.81 -26.85
C ALA A 60 -18.38 -8.98 -25.60
N GLY A 61 -19.34 -9.89 -25.60
CA GLY A 61 -20.21 -10.15 -24.45
C GLY A 61 -19.43 -10.66 -23.22
N ALA A 62 -18.50 -11.61 -23.40
CA ALA A 62 -17.65 -12.10 -22.32
C ALA A 62 -16.75 -11.00 -21.74
N LEU A 63 -16.16 -10.15 -22.60
CA LEU A 63 -15.33 -9.03 -22.17
C LEU A 63 -16.14 -7.93 -21.47
N LEU A 64 -17.36 -7.66 -21.89
CA LEU A 64 -18.26 -6.73 -21.20
C LEU A 64 -18.54 -7.19 -19.76
N LEU A 65 -18.77 -8.49 -19.56
CA LEU A 65 -18.94 -9.05 -18.22
C LEU A 65 -17.67 -8.85 -17.35
N THR A 66 -16.47 -8.99 -17.93
CA THR A 66 -15.22 -8.73 -17.18
C THR A 66 -14.99 -7.25 -16.92
N VAL A 67 -15.41 -6.35 -17.83
CA VAL A 67 -15.43 -4.89 -17.57
C VAL A 67 -16.30 -4.58 -16.36
N LEU A 68 -17.52 -5.12 -16.32
CA LEU A 68 -18.43 -4.90 -15.19
C LEU A 68 -17.87 -5.47 -13.89
N LEU A 69 -17.36 -6.71 -13.92
CA LEU A 69 -16.77 -7.38 -12.77
C LEU A 69 -15.58 -6.59 -12.18
N ASN A 70 -14.56 -6.30 -12.99
CA ASN A 70 -13.39 -5.56 -12.50
C ASN A 70 -13.75 -4.10 -12.15
N GLY A 71 -14.67 -3.49 -12.91
CA GLY A 71 -15.19 -2.15 -12.63
C GLY A 71 -15.81 -2.04 -11.24
N MET A 72 -16.57 -3.03 -10.80
CA MET A 72 -17.14 -3.07 -9.43
C MET A 72 -16.05 -3.06 -8.34
N PHE A 73 -14.98 -3.86 -8.51
CA PHE A 73 -13.86 -3.87 -7.57
C PHE A 73 -13.04 -2.58 -7.56
N ILE A 74 -13.05 -1.83 -8.67
CA ILE A 74 -12.30 -0.58 -8.79
C ILE A 74 -13.13 0.59 -8.26
N ILE A 75 -14.41 0.71 -8.68
CA ILE A 75 -15.26 1.86 -8.34
C ILE A 75 -15.50 1.98 -6.84
N SER A 76 -15.54 0.83 -6.13
CA SER A 76 -15.72 0.83 -4.68
C SER A 76 -14.69 1.68 -3.94
N TRP A 77 -13.47 1.80 -4.46
CA TRP A 77 -12.39 2.60 -3.87
C TRP A 77 -12.53 4.11 -4.06
N TYR A 78 -13.45 4.54 -4.94
CA TYR A 78 -13.79 5.95 -5.18
C TYR A 78 -15.08 6.38 -4.44
N LEU A 79 -15.77 5.43 -3.82
CA LEU A 79 -16.93 5.71 -3.01
C LEU A 79 -16.48 5.89 -1.55
N PRO A 80 -16.85 7.01 -0.90
CA PRO A 80 -16.52 7.22 0.50
C PRO A 80 -17.16 6.13 1.37
N LEU A 81 -16.51 5.79 2.47
CA LEU A 81 -17.19 5.07 3.54
C LEU A 81 -18.09 6.06 4.29
N ASP A 82 -19.29 5.61 4.61
CA ASP A 82 -20.15 6.35 5.53
C ASP A 82 -19.53 6.27 6.93
N GLY A 83 -19.00 7.39 7.42
CA GLY A 83 -18.40 7.47 8.74
C GLY A 83 -17.96 8.90 9.05
N GLU A 84 -18.61 9.54 9.98
CA GLU A 84 -18.10 10.74 10.65
C GLU A 84 -17.06 10.28 11.67
N GLY A 85 -15.79 10.17 11.24
CA GLY A 85 -14.66 9.93 12.14
C GLY A 85 -13.84 11.19 12.33
N GLY A 86 -13.24 11.31 13.51
CA GLY A 86 -12.27 12.35 13.82
C GLY A 86 -12.84 13.61 14.46
N GLY A 87 -11.98 14.26 15.21
CA GLY A 87 -12.19 15.54 15.88
C GLY A 87 -11.48 16.67 15.15
N PRO A 88 -11.26 17.80 15.86
CA PRO A 88 -10.66 19.00 15.28
C PRO A 88 -9.15 18.92 15.10
N GLU A 89 -8.47 18.02 15.79
CA GLU A 89 -7.02 17.84 15.69
C GLU A 89 -6.68 17.10 14.39
N THR A 90 -5.60 17.50 13.74
CA THR A 90 -5.14 16.87 12.50
C THR A 90 -3.75 16.27 12.65
N LEU A 91 -3.50 15.18 11.93
CA LEU A 91 -2.20 14.51 11.85
C LEU A 91 -1.87 14.21 10.39
N LYS A 92 -0.81 14.81 9.88
CA LYS A 92 -0.33 14.56 8.52
C LYS A 92 0.84 13.60 8.53
N LEU A 93 0.69 12.46 7.86
CA LEU A 93 1.70 11.42 7.77
C LEU A 93 2.20 11.28 6.32
N LEU A 94 3.51 11.07 6.18
CA LEU A 94 4.15 10.68 4.93
C LEU A 94 4.74 9.29 5.10
N HIS A 95 4.37 8.36 4.22
CA HIS A 95 5.00 7.06 4.08
C HIS A 95 5.75 6.98 2.76
N ALA A 96 6.96 6.40 2.76
CA ALA A 96 7.71 6.12 1.54
C ALA A 96 8.61 4.88 1.68
N ASN A 97 8.49 3.96 0.72
CA ASN A 97 9.58 3.05 0.41
C ASN A 97 10.60 3.83 -0.41
N VAL A 98 11.80 4.03 0.14
CA VAL A 98 12.81 4.91 -0.45
C VAL A 98 13.69 4.23 -1.47
N LEU A 99 13.60 2.91 -1.61
CA LEU A 99 14.45 2.01 -2.40
C LEU A 99 15.90 2.03 -1.90
N SER A 100 16.37 0.94 -1.35
CA SER A 100 17.69 0.81 -0.71
C SER A 100 18.87 1.21 -1.61
N SER A 101 18.73 1.03 -2.94
CA SER A 101 19.73 1.40 -3.94
C SER A 101 19.59 2.83 -4.48
N ASN A 102 18.59 3.61 -4.03
CA ASN A 102 18.39 4.99 -4.45
C ASN A 102 19.21 5.94 -3.59
N ASP A 103 19.98 6.82 -4.21
CA ASP A 103 20.88 7.80 -3.58
C ASP A 103 20.34 9.25 -3.58
N LYS A 104 19.09 9.43 -3.99
CA LYS A 104 18.51 10.76 -4.19
C LYS A 104 17.86 11.33 -2.94
N HIS A 105 18.58 11.31 -1.80
CA HIS A 105 18.11 11.77 -0.50
C HIS A 105 17.48 13.17 -0.55
N GLN A 106 18.08 14.11 -1.32
CA GLN A 106 17.58 15.47 -1.43
C GLN A 106 16.15 15.53 -1.98
N ARG A 107 15.75 14.62 -2.86
CA ARG A 107 14.38 14.62 -3.39
C ARG A 107 13.33 14.30 -2.30
N LEU A 108 13.67 13.42 -1.36
CA LEU A 108 12.81 13.16 -0.21
C LEU A 108 12.78 14.38 0.73
N ILE A 109 13.93 14.98 1.03
CA ILE A 109 14.00 16.21 1.85
C ILE A 109 13.15 17.34 1.23
N ASP A 110 13.27 17.55 -0.08
CA ASP A 110 12.48 18.57 -0.79
C ASP A 110 10.97 18.24 -0.78
N LEU A 111 10.61 16.95 -0.84
CA LEU A 111 9.21 16.52 -0.72
C LEU A 111 8.69 16.79 0.69
N VAL A 112 9.45 16.42 1.72
CA VAL A 112 9.13 16.66 3.12
C VAL A 112 8.94 18.16 3.38
N ALA A 113 9.84 19.00 2.89
CA ALA A 113 9.73 20.46 3.02
C ALA A 113 8.48 21.03 2.31
N ALA A 114 8.08 20.46 1.17
CA ALA A 114 6.91 20.90 0.42
C ALA A 114 5.59 20.43 1.05
N GLU A 115 5.56 19.22 1.60
CA GLU A 115 4.37 18.61 2.17
C GLU A 115 4.19 18.93 3.65
N ASP A 116 5.28 19.22 4.34
CA ASP A 116 5.31 19.56 5.77
C ASP A 116 4.54 18.57 6.67
N PRO A 117 4.83 17.24 6.59
CA PRO A 117 4.15 16.24 7.41
C PRO A 117 4.54 16.37 8.89
N ASP A 118 3.69 15.90 9.78
CA ASP A 118 3.98 15.81 11.21
C ASP A 118 4.91 14.63 11.53
N MET A 119 4.72 13.53 10.80
CA MET A 119 5.56 12.32 10.92
C MET A 119 5.86 11.72 9.55
N ILE A 120 7.04 11.09 9.44
CA ILE A 120 7.57 10.46 8.23
C ILE A 120 7.95 9.03 8.58
N PHE A 121 7.42 8.07 7.84
CA PHE A 121 7.73 6.65 7.96
C PHE A 121 8.40 6.17 6.68
N LEU A 122 9.59 5.60 6.82
CA LEU A 122 10.42 5.19 5.70
C LEU A 122 10.71 3.70 5.75
N GLN A 123 10.76 3.09 4.59
CA GLN A 123 11.11 1.69 4.38
C GLN A 123 12.23 1.56 3.35
N GLU A 124 12.96 0.45 3.40
CA GLU A 124 14.21 0.21 2.68
C GLU A 124 15.34 1.18 3.07
N VAL A 125 15.41 1.53 4.35
CA VAL A 125 16.39 2.48 4.89
C VAL A 125 17.72 1.79 5.14
N THR A 126 18.77 2.27 4.48
CA THR A 126 20.17 1.87 4.70
C THR A 126 20.92 2.90 5.55
N ASP A 127 22.14 2.57 5.98
CA ASP A 127 23.01 3.54 6.69
C ASP A 127 23.29 4.79 5.84
N ASP A 128 23.33 4.65 4.53
CA ASP A 128 23.46 5.76 3.58
C ASP A 128 22.25 6.69 3.64
N TRP A 129 21.04 6.11 3.64
CA TRP A 129 19.80 6.86 3.84
C TRP A 129 19.77 7.59 5.18
N VAL A 130 20.12 6.91 6.30
CA VAL A 130 20.18 7.55 7.62
C VAL A 130 21.14 8.74 7.60
N SER A 131 22.30 8.58 6.97
CA SER A 131 23.31 9.65 6.86
C SER A 131 22.82 10.80 5.99
N GLY A 132 22.18 10.51 4.85
CA GLY A 132 21.63 11.50 3.92
C GLY A 132 20.47 12.31 4.50
N LEU A 133 19.72 11.71 5.47
CA LEU A 133 18.56 12.35 6.08
C LEU A 133 18.86 13.11 7.38
N ARG A 134 20.13 13.24 7.79
CA ARG A 134 20.52 14.07 8.95
C ARG A 134 19.94 15.48 8.95
N PRO A 135 19.82 16.20 7.79
CA PRO A 135 19.20 17.51 7.79
C PRO A 135 17.77 17.55 8.32
N LEU A 136 17.00 16.46 8.18
CA LEU A 136 15.62 16.39 8.69
C LEU A 136 15.55 16.42 10.23
N GLN A 137 16.62 16.03 10.94
CA GLN A 137 16.63 15.93 12.40
C GLN A 137 16.48 17.30 13.09
N THR A 138 16.69 18.40 12.37
CA THR A 138 16.47 19.75 12.88
C THR A 138 14.98 20.02 13.08
N ASP A 139 14.15 19.67 12.11
CA ASP A 139 12.71 19.90 12.14
C ASP A 139 11.94 18.70 12.70
N TYR A 140 12.55 17.50 12.67
CA TYR A 140 12.02 16.23 13.15
C TYR A 140 12.92 15.64 14.25
N PRO A 141 12.96 16.26 15.46
CA PRO A 141 13.92 15.91 16.51
C PRO A 141 13.67 14.55 17.16
N TYR A 142 12.47 13.99 17.00
CA TYR A 142 12.11 12.69 17.52
C TYR A 142 12.18 11.65 16.40
N PHE A 143 13.16 10.76 16.45
CA PHE A 143 13.32 9.76 15.38
C PHE A 143 13.83 8.44 15.94
N TYR A 144 13.54 7.40 15.18
CA TYR A 144 14.05 6.05 15.40
C TYR A 144 14.43 5.44 14.05
N THR A 145 15.59 4.80 13.98
CA THR A 145 16.09 4.20 12.76
C THR A 145 16.61 2.80 13.04
N GLU A 146 16.14 1.83 12.26
CA GLU A 146 16.64 0.47 12.21
C GLU A 146 17.11 0.20 10.79
N ALA A 147 18.32 0.69 10.46
CA ALA A 147 18.92 0.53 9.15
C ALA A 147 19.34 -0.90 8.89
N ARG A 148 19.16 -1.39 7.68
CA ARG A 148 19.60 -2.71 7.25
C ARG A 148 20.36 -2.61 5.91
N SER A 149 21.31 -3.48 5.69
CA SER A 149 21.95 -3.65 4.38
C SER A 149 21.01 -4.41 3.46
N GLY A 150 20.22 -3.70 2.66
CA GLY A 150 19.20 -4.26 1.77
C GLY A 150 17.83 -3.64 2.01
N ASN A 151 16.78 -4.37 1.66
CA ASN A 151 15.44 -3.80 1.46
C ASN A 151 14.56 -3.75 2.73
N PHE A 152 15.08 -4.02 3.93
CA PHE A 152 14.20 -4.17 5.11
C PHE A 152 14.54 -3.25 6.28
N GLY A 153 15.39 -2.25 6.09
CA GLY A 153 15.57 -1.20 7.08
C GLY A 153 14.36 -0.28 7.12
N ILE A 154 14.05 0.25 8.30
CA ILE A 154 12.89 1.11 8.54
C ILE A 154 13.28 2.31 9.42
N ALA A 155 12.54 3.42 9.28
CA ALA A 155 12.74 4.59 10.12
C ALA A 155 11.44 5.36 10.32
N VAL A 156 11.38 6.08 11.44
CA VAL A 156 10.38 7.11 11.71
C VAL A 156 11.08 8.40 12.10
N TYR A 157 10.60 9.53 11.56
CA TYR A 157 10.99 10.89 11.94
C TYR A 157 9.73 11.66 12.30
N SER A 158 9.74 12.40 13.40
CA SER A 158 8.56 13.07 13.94
C SER A 158 8.88 14.47 14.49
N LYS A 159 7.99 15.42 14.21
CA LYS A 159 7.93 16.72 14.89
C LYS A 159 7.33 16.56 16.30
N ILE A 160 6.45 15.59 16.45
CA ILE A 160 5.72 15.29 17.67
C ILE A 160 6.53 14.31 18.50
N ARG A 161 6.57 14.54 19.81
CA ARG A 161 7.26 13.63 20.73
C ARG A 161 6.67 12.22 20.64
N LEU A 162 7.55 11.22 20.51
CA LEU A 162 7.19 9.82 20.64
C LEU A 162 7.31 9.44 22.12
N ASP A 163 6.21 8.99 22.71
CA ASP A 163 6.17 8.58 24.13
C ASP A 163 6.91 7.26 24.32
N SER A 164 6.78 6.37 23.34
CA SER A 164 7.61 5.18 23.18
C SER A 164 7.92 4.93 21.71
N VAL A 165 9.06 4.30 21.43
CA VAL A 165 9.39 3.80 20.09
C VAL A 165 10.37 2.64 20.21
N SER A 166 10.06 1.57 19.47
CA SER A 166 10.90 0.37 19.37
C SER A 166 10.62 -0.37 18.07
N HIS A 167 11.35 -1.44 17.81
CA HIS A 167 10.98 -2.39 16.77
C HIS A 167 10.87 -3.81 17.33
N VAL A 168 10.12 -4.63 16.58
CA VAL A 168 10.03 -6.07 16.77
C VAL A 168 10.46 -6.73 15.47
N ASP A 169 11.37 -7.68 15.56
CA ASP A 169 11.78 -8.49 14.42
C ASP A 169 10.70 -9.54 14.12
N SER A 170 10.02 -9.37 12.98
CA SER A 170 8.92 -10.25 12.58
C SER A 170 9.42 -11.59 12.02
N PRO A 171 9.05 -12.74 12.62
CA PRO A 171 9.42 -14.03 12.08
C PRO A 171 8.73 -14.27 10.71
N PRO A 172 9.25 -15.18 9.89
CA PRO A 172 10.45 -16.01 10.10
C PRO A 172 11.75 -15.36 9.59
N LEU A 173 11.69 -14.14 9.04
CA LEU A 173 12.81 -13.48 8.35
C LEU A 173 13.51 -12.43 9.20
N ALA A 174 13.01 -12.17 10.41
CA ALA A 174 13.52 -11.14 11.33
C ALA A 174 13.55 -9.74 10.68
N TYR A 175 12.50 -9.39 9.92
CA TYR A 175 12.35 -8.05 9.38
C TYR A 175 11.71 -7.12 10.41
N PRO A 176 12.25 -5.92 10.60
CA PRO A 176 11.79 -5.03 11.66
C PRO A 176 10.40 -4.46 11.35
N THR A 177 9.57 -4.41 12.37
CA THR A 177 8.33 -3.64 12.41
C THR A 177 8.44 -2.62 13.52
N ILE A 178 8.37 -1.31 13.22
CA ILE A 178 8.35 -0.26 14.24
C ILE A 178 6.99 -0.24 14.92
N THR A 179 7.03 -0.10 16.24
CA THR A 179 5.88 0.28 17.07
C THR A 179 6.24 1.56 17.82
N ALA A 180 5.35 2.56 17.79
CA ALA A 180 5.53 3.80 18.52
C ALA A 180 4.21 4.24 19.14
N THR A 181 4.27 5.01 20.22
CA THR A 181 3.11 5.70 20.77
C THR A 181 3.36 7.20 20.80
N ALA A 182 2.32 7.98 20.57
CA ALA A 182 2.39 9.44 20.63
C ALA A 182 1.06 10.01 21.13
N THR A 183 1.15 11.12 21.86
CA THR A 183 -0.01 11.90 22.31
C THR A 183 -0.16 13.14 21.42
N ILE A 184 -1.30 13.28 20.74
CA ILE A 184 -1.60 14.40 19.85
C ILE A 184 -2.85 15.12 20.38
N GLY A 185 -2.68 16.33 20.88
CA GLY A 185 -3.71 17.00 21.64
C GLY A 185 -4.13 16.19 22.87
N LYS A 186 -5.33 15.60 22.83
CA LYS A 186 -5.85 14.71 23.89
C LYS A 186 -5.93 13.24 23.48
N GLN A 187 -5.55 12.93 22.24
CA GLN A 187 -5.65 11.60 21.66
C GLN A 187 -4.31 10.86 21.74
N ASN A 188 -4.31 9.70 22.39
CA ASN A 188 -3.18 8.78 22.30
C ASN A 188 -3.34 7.92 21.07
N LEU A 189 -2.25 7.66 20.36
CA LEU A 189 -2.20 6.81 19.17
C LEU A 189 -1.10 5.76 19.29
N THR A 190 -1.37 4.59 18.73
CA THR A 190 -0.36 3.59 18.41
C THR A 190 -0.05 3.67 16.92
N LEU A 191 1.22 3.82 16.59
CA LEU A 191 1.74 3.93 15.23
C LEU A 191 2.56 2.69 14.93
N ILE A 192 2.20 1.95 13.88
CA ILE A 192 2.89 0.73 13.47
C ILE A 192 3.38 0.91 12.03
N SER A 193 4.67 0.64 11.77
CA SER A 193 5.21 0.62 10.40
C SER A 193 5.82 -0.73 10.11
N SER A 194 5.34 -1.40 9.07
CA SER A 194 5.79 -2.75 8.71
C SER A 194 6.06 -2.88 7.21
N HIS A 195 7.08 -3.68 6.87
CA HIS A 195 7.42 -4.02 5.50
C HIS A 195 7.52 -5.55 5.34
N PRO A 196 6.38 -6.25 5.19
CA PRO A 196 6.37 -7.68 4.93
C PRO A 196 7.05 -8.02 3.60
N THR A 197 7.65 -9.21 3.52
CA THR A 197 8.40 -9.62 2.33
C THR A 197 7.51 -9.78 1.10
N ILE A 198 8.11 -9.63 -0.09
CA ILE A 198 7.44 -9.90 -1.37
C ILE A 198 7.02 -11.36 -1.48
N PRO A 199 5.79 -11.71 -1.91
CA PRO A 199 5.27 -13.07 -1.94
C PRO A 199 5.73 -13.87 -3.18
N LEU A 200 7.01 -13.77 -3.58
CA LEU A 200 7.56 -14.51 -4.71
C LEU A 200 7.98 -15.93 -4.33
N GLY A 201 7.24 -16.90 -4.83
CA GLY A 201 7.45 -18.31 -4.54
C GLY A 201 6.87 -18.72 -3.18
N ARG A 202 6.61 -20.02 -3.01
CA ARG A 202 5.88 -20.55 -1.84
C ARG A 202 6.51 -20.17 -0.49
N ARG A 203 7.85 -20.13 -0.42
CA ARG A 203 8.57 -19.82 0.83
C ARG A 203 8.31 -18.38 1.27
N LEU A 204 8.49 -17.40 0.38
CA LEU A 204 8.30 -15.99 0.70
C LEU A 204 6.81 -15.66 0.86
N TYR A 205 5.93 -16.30 0.12
CA TYR A 205 4.49 -16.21 0.32
C TYR A 205 4.08 -16.63 1.76
N SER A 206 4.58 -17.79 2.23
CA SER A 206 4.32 -18.23 3.60
C SER A 206 4.94 -17.30 4.64
N ALA A 207 6.15 -16.79 4.37
CA ALA A 207 6.83 -15.86 5.25
C ALA A 207 6.07 -14.52 5.36
N ARG A 208 5.60 -13.95 4.24
CA ARG A 208 4.79 -12.74 4.21
C ARG A 208 3.50 -12.92 5.05
N ASN A 209 2.82 -14.06 4.89
CA ASN A 209 1.60 -14.32 5.63
C ASN A 209 1.86 -14.41 7.14
N GLN A 210 2.93 -15.08 7.56
CA GLN A 210 3.34 -15.12 8.97
C GLN A 210 3.71 -13.73 9.52
N GLN A 211 4.33 -12.88 8.70
CA GLN A 211 4.61 -11.49 9.07
C GLN A 211 3.32 -10.68 9.24
N LEU A 212 2.31 -10.88 8.37
CA LEU A 212 0.99 -10.26 8.53
C LEU A 212 0.30 -10.75 9.82
N ASP A 213 0.40 -12.04 10.16
CA ASP A 213 -0.14 -12.56 11.42
C ASP A 213 0.55 -11.90 12.63
N GLY A 214 1.89 -11.72 12.60
CA GLY A 214 2.62 -11.01 13.65
C GLY A 214 2.27 -9.52 13.75
N VAL A 215 2.00 -8.85 12.61
CA VAL A 215 1.51 -7.45 12.62
C VAL A 215 0.09 -7.39 13.20
N LEU A 216 -0.76 -8.39 12.92
CA LEU A 216 -2.10 -8.47 13.51
C LEU A 216 -2.03 -8.57 15.04
N GLU A 217 -1.12 -9.40 15.58
CA GLU A 217 -0.90 -9.51 17.03
C GLU A 217 -0.50 -8.14 17.64
N LEU A 218 0.32 -7.35 16.94
CA LEU A 218 0.69 -6.00 17.40
C LEU A 218 -0.50 -5.03 17.37
N VAL A 219 -1.38 -5.13 16.38
CA VAL A 219 -2.62 -4.33 16.31
C VAL A 219 -3.58 -4.71 17.43
N GLU A 220 -3.76 -6.01 17.70
CA GLU A 220 -4.65 -6.51 18.74
C GLU A 220 -4.14 -6.19 20.16
N ALA A 221 -2.81 -6.10 20.34
CA ALA A 221 -2.18 -5.73 21.60
C ALA A 221 -2.13 -4.23 21.87
N ALA A 222 -2.57 -3.39 20.94
CA ALA A 222 -2.49 -1.94 21.07
C ALA A 222 -3.55 -1.40 22.05
N ASP A 223 -3.10 -0.60 23.02
CA ASP A 223 -4.00 0.05 24.02
C ASP A 223 -4.75 1.26 23.43
N TRP A 224 -4.29 1.82 22.32
CA TRP A 224 -4.78 3.06 21.70
C TRP A 224 -5.18 2.84 20.25
N PRO A 225 -6.00 3.73 19.67
CA PRO A 225 -6.31 3.68 18.24
C PRO A 225 -5.04 3.57 17.39
N VAL A 226 -5.07 2.68 16.42
CA VAL A 226 -3.91 2.30 15.59
C VAL A 226 -3.90 3.05 14.27
N VAL A 227 -2.73 3.52 13.89
CA VAL A 227 -2.38 3.86 12.51
C VAL A 227 -1.29 2.91 12.05
N LEU A 228 -1.63 1.99 11.16
CA LEU A 228 -0.70 1.03 10.58
C LEU A 228 -0.38 1.42 9.15
N LEU A 229 0.92 1.50 8.81
CA LEU A 229 1.35 1.93 7.49
C LEU A 229 2.55 1.14 6.98
N GLY A 230 2.68 1.08 5.65
CA GLY A 230 3.81 0.39 5.04
C GLY A 230 3.58 -0.05 3.61
N ASP A 231 4.64 -0.57 3.00
CA ASP A 231 4.61 -1.40 1.82
C ASP A 231 4.31 -2.85 2.24
N PHE A 232 3.09 -3.29 1.98
CA PHE A 232 2.65 -4.65 2.34
C PHE A 232 2.94 -5.69 1.27
N ASN A 233 3.54 -5.28 0.14
CA ASN A 233 3.74 -6.14 -1.02
C ASN A 233 2.45 -6.86 -1.46
N ALA A 234 1.33 -6.22 -1.26
CA ALA A 234 -0.02 -6.74 -1.51
C ALA A 234 -0.95 -5.60 -1.93
N THR A 235 -1.82 -5.83 -2.89
CA THR A 235 -2.85 -4.86 -3.24
C THR A 235 -4.10 -5.06 -2.38
N VAL A 236 -5.00 -4.10 -2.42
CA VAL A 236 -6.33 -4.16 -1.78
C VAL A 236 -7.20 -5.36 -2.25
N TRP A 237 -6.80 -6.05 -3.30
CA TRP A 237 -7.49 -7.23 -3.85
C TRP A 237 -6.83 -8.55 -3.50
N ASP A 238 -5.66 -8.51 -2.85
CA ASP A 238 -4.96 -9.69 -2.35
C ASP A 238 -5.81 -10.39 -1.28
N PRO A 239 -6.11 -11.70 -1.41
CA PRO A 239 -6.96 -12.42 -0.48
C PRO A 239 -6.42 -12.43 0.96
N GLN A 240 -5.10 -12.54 1.15
CA GLN A 240 -4.49 -12.55 2.48
C GLN A 240 -4.50 -11.15 3.11
N PHE A 241 -4.25 -10.11 2.29
CA PHE A 241 -4.34 -8.72 2.75
C PHE A 241 -5.78 -8.35 3.12
N LYS A 242 -6.78 -8.77 2.33
CA LYS A 242 -8.20 -8.60 2.67
C LYS A 242 -8.57 -9.29 3.99
N LYS A 243 -8.10 -10.53 4.17
CA LYS A 243 -8.27 -11.26 5.44
C LYS A 243 -7.63 -10.51 6.60
N PHE A 244 -6.39 -10.04 6.44
CA PHE A 244 -5.68 -9.25 7.43
C PHE A 244 -6.45 -7.98 7.82
N VAL A 245 -6.88 -7.17 6.84
CA VAL A 245 -7.67 -5.94 7.08
C VAL A 245 -8.98 -6.28 7.81
N SER A 246 -9.69 -7.32 7.38
CA SER A 246 -10.93 -7.74 8.04
C SER A 246 -10.71 -8.21 9.48
N SER A 247 -9.60 -8.92 9.76
CA SER A 247 -9.28 -9.42 11.10
C SER A 247 -8.78 -8.33 12.03
N SER A 248 -8.05 -7.33 11.50
CA SER A 248 -7.50 -6.24 12.30
C SER A 248 -8.56 -5.20 12.73
N GLY A 249 -9.74 -5.20 12.13
CA GLY A 249 -10.75 -4.16 12.36
C GLY A 249 -10.34 -2.76 11.86
N LEU A 250 -9.22 -2.66 11.12
CA LEU A 250 -8.76 -1.39 10.56
C LEU A 250 -9.42 -1.11 9.20
N SER A 251 -9.58 0.15 8.89
CA SER A 251 -10.05 0.65 7.60
C SER A 251 -8.90 1.18 6.76
N ASN A 252 -8.93 0.95 5.44
CA ASN A 252 -7.89 1.49 4.56
C ASN A 252 -8.15 2.96 4.25
N ALA A 253 -7.21 3.83 4.59
CA ALA A 253 -7.32 5.27 4.45
C ALA A 253 -7.54 5.73 2.99
N ARG A 254 -7.18 4.90 1.98
CA ARG A 254 -7.42 5.25 0.57
C ARG A 254 -8.88 5.09 0.12
N GLN A 255 -9.74 4.48 0.94
CA GLN A 255 -11.16 4.35 0.64
C GLN A 255 -11.82 5.72 0.43
N GLY A 256 -12.48 5.91 -0.70
CA GLY A 256 -13.05 7.21 -1.12
C GLY A 256 -12.09 8.11 -1.89
N PHE A 257 -10.78 7.86 -1.84
CA PHE A 257 -9.75 8.65 -2.54
C PHE A 257 -9.20 7.96 -3.80
N GLY A 258 -9.61 6.72 -4.06
CA GLY A 258 -9.24 5.95 -5.23
C GLY A 258 -8.07 5.00 -4.99
N LEU A 259 -7.59 4.39 -6.07
CA LEU A 259 -6.58 3.34 -5.98
C LEU A 259 -5.19 3.85 -5.59
N LEU A 260 -4.81 5.06 -6.03
CA LEU A 260 -3.52 5.68 -5.71
C LEU A 260 -2.35 4.70 -5.87
N ALA A 261 -2.17 4.16 -7.07
CA ALA A 261 -1.13 3.19 -7.37
C ALA A 261 0.26 3.76 -7.07
N THR A 262 1.13 2.97 -6.42
CA THR A 262 2.42 3.44 -5.94
C THR A 262 3.61 2.76 -6.60
N TRP A 263 3.49 1.52 -7.07
CA TRP A 263 4.58 0.70 -7.61
C TRP A 263 4.16 -0.04 -8.90
N PRO A 264 5.04 -0.26 -9.89
CA PRO A 264 6.38 0.31 -10.05
C PRO A 264 6.36 1.61 -10.88
N THR A 265 7.07 2.63 -10.43
CA THR A 265 7.09 3.96 -11.09
C THR A 265 7.72 3.96 -12.48
N TYR A 266 8.65 3.03 -12.75
CA TYR A 266 9.31 2.88 -14.06
C TYR A 266 8.42 2.23 -15.13
N LEU A 267 7.25 1.69 -14.74
CA LEU A 267 6.29 1.05 -15.67
C LEU A 267 4.86 1.54 -15.37
N PRO A 268 4.52 2.81 -15.72
CA PRO A 268 3.28 3.46 -15.26
C PRO A 268 1.99 2.72 -15.56
N PHE A 269 1.92 1.98 -16.68
CA PHE A 269 0.74 1.21 -17.06
C PHE A 269 0.57 -0.09 -16.25
N ALA A 270 1.59 -0.53 -15.52
CA ALA A 270 1.56 -1.70 -14.66
C ALA A 270 1.49 -1.35 -13.18
N MET A 271 1.41 -0.06 -12.83
CA MET A 271 1.38 0.37 -11.44
C MET A 271 0.20 -0.23 -10.67
N ILE A 272 0.49 -0.66 -9.44
CA ILE A 272 -0.44 -1.26 -8.48
C ILE A 272 -0.30 -0.58 -7.11
N PRO A 273 -1.36 -0.58 -6.27
CA PRO A 273 -1.34 0.02 -4.93
C PRO A 273 -0.89 -1.02 -3.88
N ILE A 274 0.40 -1.03 -3.52
CA ILE A 274 0.96 -1.95 -2.51
C ILE A 274 1.40 -1.28 -1.22
N ASP A 275 1.50 0.05 -1.21
CA ASP A 275 1.71 0.85 -0.01
C ASP A 275 0.36 1.22 0.61
N HIS A 276 0.18 0.99 1.89
CA HIS A 276 -1.11 1.22 2.57
C HIS A 276 -0.94 2.00 3.86
N ILE A 277 -2.02 2.71 4.23
CA ILE A 277 -2.23 3.30 5.54
C ILE A 277 -3.60 2.81 6.01
N LEU A 278 -3.61 2.09 7.12
CA LEU A 278 -4.80 1.55 7.75
C LEU A 278 -5.02 2.25 9.08
N VAL A 279 -6.27 2.55 9.41
CA VAL A 279 -6.63 3.32 10.60
C VAL A 279 -7.74 2.65 11.40
N SER A 280 -7.69 2.80 12.72
CA SER A 280 -8.77 2.37 13.62
C SER A 280 -10.05 3.16 13.37
N GLU A 281 -11.19 2.53 13.70
CA GLU A 281 -12.48 3.22 13.80
C GLU A 281 -12.37 4.46 14.73
N GLY A 282 -13.06 5.53 14.36
CA GLY A 282 -13.01 6.81 15.09
C GLY A 282 -11.92 7.77 14.61
N LEU A 283 -10.94 7.32 13.83
CA LEU A 283 -10.00 8.20 13.13
C LEU A 283 -10.57 8.57 11.76
N GLY A 284 -10.78 9.88 11.54
CA GLY A 284 -11.25 10.38 10.25
C GLY A 284 -10.09 10.46 9.23
N VAL A 285 -10.39 10.28 7.97
CA VAL A 285 -9.44 10.49 6.88
C VAL A 285 -9.92 11.64 6.02
N THR A 286 -9.19 12.76 6.03
CA THR A 286 -9.61 13.98 5.33
C THR A 286 -8.95 14.15 3.97
N ASN A 287 -7.76 13.55 3.77
CA ASN A 287 -7.06 13.57 2.49
C ASN A 287 -6.10 12.39 2.37
N VAL A 288 -6.03 11.79 1.18
CA VAL A 288 -4.98 10.84 0.80
C VAL A 288 -4.54 11.13 -0.63
N LYS A 289 -3.23 11.17 -0.84
CA LYS A 289 -2.64 11.36 -2.18
C LYS A 289 -1.28 10.68 -2.29
N THR A 290 -0.83 10.43 -3.52
CA THR A 290 0.56 10.10 -3.79
C THR A 290 1.40 11.38 -3.84
N GLY A 291 2.64 11.30 -3.35
CA GLY A 291 3.64 12.35 -3.51
C GLY A 291 4.32 12.32 -4.87
N ARG A 292 5.15 13.34 -5.16
CA ARG A 292 6.03 13.33 -6.33
C ARG A 292 7.12 12.26 -6.19
N SER A 293 7.65 11.79 -7.33
CA SER A 293 8.73 10.80 -7.32
C SER A 293 9.99 11.32 -6.61
N ILE A 294 10.49 10.52 -5.69
CA ILE A 294 11.73 10.74 -4.94
C ILE A 294 12.93 9.98 -5.53
N GLY A 295 12.75 9.32 -6.68
CA GLY A 295 13.77 8.48 -7.33
C GLY A 295 13.67 7.01 -6.96
N SER A 296 12.75 6.65 -6.08
CA SER A 296 12.35 5.29 -5.78
C SER A 296 11.49 4.70 -6.90
N ASP A 297 11.41 3.40 -6.95
CA ASP A 297 10.41 2.68 -7.76
C ASP A 297 9.02 2.69 -7.13
N HIS A 298 8.88 3.30 -5.93
CA HIS A 298 7.60 3.64 -5.31
C HIS A 298 7.32 5.15 -5.34
N LEU A 299 6.02 5.53 -5.39
CA LEU A 299 5.57 6.86 -5.04
C LEU A 299 5.26 6.92 -3.54
N PRO A 300 5.66 8.00 -2.85
CA PRO A 300 5.25 8.24 -1.47
C PRO A 300 3.73 8.33 -1.34
N LEU A 301 3.20 7.90 -0.19
CA LEU A 301 1.79 8.03 0.17
C LEU A 301 1.67 9.04 1.32
N ILE A 302 0.77 10.02 1.17
CA ILE A 302 0.57 11.11 2.14
C ILE A 302 -0.88 11.07 2.57
N VAL A 303 -1.11 11.04 3.88
CA VAL A 303 -2.44 11.05 4.48
C VAL A 303 -2.58 12.20 5.47
N THR A 304 -3.77 12.78 5.55
CA THR A 304 -4.17 13.66 6.63
C THR A 304 -5.34 13.03 7.37
N LEU A 305 -5.13 12.79 8.65
CA LEU A 305 -6.12 12.25 9.57
C LEU A 305 -6.75 13.38 10.39
N SER A 306 -8.00 13.18 10.81
CA SER A 306 -8.65 13.93 11.89
C SER A 306 -8.82 13.01 13.09
N LEU A 307 -8.47 13.51 14.28
CA LEU A 307 -8.35 12.73 15.51
C LEU A 307 -9.44 13.11 16.51
#